data_d12072d0d96a5990b1e46539310d7a58
#
_entry.id   d12072d0d96a5990b1e46539310d7a58
#
_cell.length_a   1.000
_cell.length_b   1.000
_cell.length_c   1.000
_cell.angle_alpha   90.00
_cell.angle_beta   90.00
_cell.angle_gamma   90.00
#
_symmetry.space_group_name_H-M   'P 1'
#
loop_
_entity.id
_entity.type
_entity.pdbx_description
1 polymer ?
#
loop_
_entity_poly.entity_id
_entity_poly.type
_entity_poly.pdbx_seq_one_letter_code
_entity_poly.pdbx_strand_id
1 'polypeptide(L)'
;CTSARSETQGGKLIVVEGGTLVEDKDFACPQGTTIEVAQLFYSTPARSKFLKGDSTEFSHITQVVTQQALAYPSIQFQLTHNGRNVIQTLPTDQIHYRIAELFGADLGKSLVQVDSSSGDYQLEGYVSNPVYTRSNRSAQYCFINGRFVRDKVILHATQQGYSHLLPKGQHPALFLYLTMDPKLLDV
;
A
#
# COMPACT_ATOMS: atom_id res chain seq x y z
N CYS A 1 -23.77 2.13 0.35
CA CYS A 1 -22.83 3.13 0.91
C CYS A 1 -23.58 4.02 1.89
N THR A 2 -22.97 4.28 3.04
CA THR A 2 -23.46 5.24 4.02
C THR A 2 -22.38 6.29 4.27
N SER A 3 -22.77 7.57 4.46
CA SER A 3 -21.81 8.64 4.74
C SER A 3 -22.46 9.72 5.61
N ALA A 4 -21.73 10.20 6.62
CA ALA A 4 -22.10 11.36 7.45
C ALA A 4 -20.89 12.27 7.68
N ARG A 5 -21.10 13.60 7.61
CA ARG A 5 -20.04 14.59 7.84
C ARG A 5 -19.83 14.90 9.32
N SER A 6 -20.87 14.77 10.15
CA SER A 6 -20.82 14.98 11.60
C SER A 6 -21.88 14.13 12.29
N GLU A 7 -21.72 13.86 13.60
CA GLU A 7 -22.69 13.12 14.39
C GLU A 7 -24.06 13.82 14.52
N THR A 8 -24.08 15.13 14.35
CA THR A 8 -25.29 15.97 14.48
C THR A 8 -26.04 16.16 13.16
N GLN A 9 -25.41 15.88 12.02
CA GLN A 9 -26.05 15.90 10.71
C GLN A 9 -26.32 14.45 10.30
N GLY A 10 -27.59 14.13 10.05
CA GLY A 10 -27.95 12.80 9.53
C GLY A 10 -27.09 12.42 8.32
N GLY A 11 -26.80 11.13 8.18
CA GLY A 11 -26.07 10.59 7.05
C GLY A 11 -27.00 10.28 5.88
N LYS A 12 -26.42 9.80 4.79
CA LYS A 12 -27.11 9.30 3.61
C LYS A 12 -26.80 7.81 3.40
N LEU A 13 -27.81 7.05 3.02
CA LEU A 13 -27.67 5.70 2.47
C LEU A 13 -27.94 5.77 0.99
N ILE A 14 -26.98 5.31 0.19
CA ILE A 14 -27.07 5.18 -1.25
C ILE A 14 -26.88 3.72 -1.62
N VAL A 15 -27.85 3.14 -2.35
CA VAL A 15 -27.79 1.79 -2.90
C VAL A 15 -27.81 1.86 -4.43
N VAL A 16 -26.81 1.23 -5.04
CA VAL A 16 -26.67 1.13 -6.49
C VAL A 16 -26.60 -0.35 -6.88
N GLU A 17 -27.44 -0.80 -7.78
CA GLU A 17 -27.45 -2.17 -8.29
C GLU A 17 -27.28 -2.16 -9.82
N GLY A 18 -26.27 -2.86 -10.31
CA GLY A 18 -26.00 -2.93 -11.75
C GLY A 18 -25.76 -1.58 -12.43
N GLY A 19 -25.33 -0.55 -11.70
CA GLY A 19 -25.14 0.81 -12.19
C GLY A 19 -26.38 1.72 -12.03
N THR A 20 -27.50 1.19 -11.55
CA THR A 20 -28.75 1.93 -11.35
C THR A 20 -28.89 2.32 -9.87
N LEU A 21 -29.21 3.58 -9.60
CA LEU A 21 -29.54 4.06 -8.26
C LEU A 21 -30.89 3.46 -7.84
N VAL A 22 -30.87 2.64 -6.78
CA VAL A 22 -32.06 1.95 -6.25
C VAL A 22 -32.61 2.69 -5.03
N GLU A 23 -31.73 3.22 -4.19
CA GLU A 23 -32.14 3.89 -2.96
C GLU A 23 -31.24 5.09 -2.66
N ASP A 24 -31.84 6.21 -2.28
CA ASP A 24 -31.20 7.41 -1.70
C ASP A 24 -32.13 7.92 -0.58
N LYS A 25 -31.65 7.74 0.65
CA LYS A 25 -32.43 8.18 1.82
C LYS A 25 -31.57 8.69 2.96
N ASP A 26 -32.18 9.47 3.83
CA ASP A 26 -31.55 9.85 5.08
C ASP A 26 -31.37 8.61 5.99
N PHE A 27 -30.21 8.48 6.55
CA PHE A 27 -29.81 7.31 7.35
C PHE A 27 -28.95 7.72 8.54
N ALA A 28 -29.30 7.23 9.71
CA ALA A 28 -28.49 7.45 10.90
C ALA A 28 -27.24 6.53 10.82
N CYS A 29 -26.06 7.15 10.70
CA CYS A 29 -24.80 6.44 10.69
C CYS A 29 -23.72 7.26 11.39
N PRO A 30 -22.66 6.60 11.91
CA PRO A 30 -21.50 7.29 12.47
C PRO A 30 -20.85 8.22 11.47
N GLN A 31 -20.11 9.22 11.97
CA GLN A 31 -19.27 10.06 11.12
C GLN A 31 -18.30 9.19 10.32
N GLY A 32 -18.17 9.49 9.03
CA GLY A 32 -17.32 8.76 8.10
C GLY A 32 -18.10 8.21 6.91
N THR A 33 -17.47 7.31 6.18
CA THR A 33 -18.06 6.68 4.99
C THR A 33 -17.87 5.17 5.07
N THR A 34 -18.96 4.42 4.91
CA THR A 34 -18.92 2.96 4.76
C THR A 34 -19.32 2.60 3.34
N ILE A 35 -18.49 1.82 2.67
CA ILE A 35 -18.75 1.30 1.33
C ILE A 35 -18.80 -0.22 1.43
N GLU A 36 -19.92 -0.80 1.01
CA GLU A 36 -20.09 -2.25 0.89
C GLU A 36 -20.22 -2.60 -0.60
N VAL A 37 -19.45 -3.57 -1.05
CA VAL A 37 -19.51 -4.09 -2.41
C VAL A 37 -19.86 -5.57 -2.35
N ALA A 38 -21.04 -5.93 -2.81
CA ALA A 38 -21.49 -7.31 -2.91
C ALA A 38 -21.47 -7.75 -4.38
N GLN A 39 -21.30 -9.06 -4.60
CA GLN A 39 -21.33 -9.66 -5.93
C GLN A 39 -20.46 -8.92 -6.96
N LEU A 40 -19.19 -8.65 -6.58
CA LEU A 40 -18.21 -8.04 -7.46
C LEU A 40 -18.23 -8.76 -8.83
N PHE A 41 -18.34 -8.01 -9.92
CA PHE A 41 -18.50 -8.51 -11.30
C PHE A 41 -19.90 -9.00 -11.67
N TYR A 42 -20.96 -8.74 -10.88
CA TYR A 42 -22.34 -9.05 -11.28
C TYR A 42 -22.66 -8.51 -12.67
N SER A 43 -22.34 -7.25 -12.96
CA SER A 43 -22.56 -6.61 -14.27
C SER A 43 -21.49 -6.95 -15.32
N THR A 44 -20.42 -7.66 -14.95
CA THR A 44 -19.30 -8.00 -15.84
C THR A 44 -18.83 -9.43 -15.62
N PRO A 45 -19.69 -10.45 -15.87
CA PRO A 45 -19.39 -11.85 -15.54
C PRO A 45 -18.16 -12.40 -16.30
N ALA A 46 -17.82 -11.81 -17.45
CA ALA A 46 -16.59 -12.17 -18.16
C ALA A 46 -15.33 -11.87 -17.34
N ARG A 47 -15.35 -10.81 -16.52
CA ARG A 47 -14.21 -10.46 -15.65
C ARG A 47 -14.03 -11.43 -14.48
N SER A 48 -15.12 -12.01 -13.96
CA SER A 48 -15.04 -13.00 -12.88
C SER A 48 -14.23 -14.24 -13.25
N LYS A 49 -14.20 -14.60 -14.56
CA LYS A 49 -13.42 -15.73 -15.07
C LYS A 49 -11.90 -15.52 -15.00
N PHE A 50 -11.45 -14.29 -14.87
CA PHE A 50 -10.01 -13.95 -14.72
C PHE A 50 -9.54 -13.94 -13.29
N LEU A 51 -10.44 -14.04 -12.30
CA LEU A 51 -10.06 -14.18 -10.90
C LEU A 51 -9.23 -15.44 -10.71
N LYS A 52 -8.18 -15.29 -9.93
CA LYS A 52 -7.36 -16.41 -9.45
C LYS A 52 -8.06 -17.08 -8.25
N GLY A 53 -7.41 -18.05 -7.66
CA GLY A 53 -7.88 -18.62 -6.40
C GLY A 53 -7.86 -17.59 -5.26
N ASP A 54 -8.77 -17.73 -4.31
CA ASP A 54 -9.00 -16.77 -3.20
C ASP A 54 -7.72 -16.34 -2.48
N SER A 55 -6.80 -17.28 -2.24
CA SER A 55 -5.52 -16.97 -1.58
C SER A 55 -4.64 -16.04 -2.42
N THR A 56 -4.67 -16.16 -3.74
CA THR A 56 -3.91 -15.31 -4.66
C THR A 56 -4.51 -13.91 -4.70
N GLU A 57 -5.83 -13.82 -4.86
CA GLU A 57 -6.54 -12.54 -4.85
C GLU A 57 -6.37 -11.83 -3.51
N PHE A 58 -6.46 -12.57 -2.41
CA PHE A 58 -6.24 -12.00 -1.09
C PHE A 58 -4.79 -11.50 -0.90
N SER A 59 -3.81 -12.19 -1.47
CA SER A 59 -2.41 -11.72 -1.46
C SER A 59 -2.27 -10.39 -2.22
N HIS A 60 -2.96 -10.21 -3.33
CA HIS A 60 -2.99 -8.94 -4.08
C HIS A 60 -3.65 -7.83 -3.27
N ILE A 61 -4.79 -8.10 -2.61
CA ILE A 61 -5.46 -7.14 -1.72
C ILE A 61 -4.52 -6.71 -0.59
N THR A 62 -3.90 -7.68 0.08
CA THR A 62 -2.93 -7.41 1.15
C THR A 62 -1.78 -6.54 0.67
N GLN A 63 -1.25 -6.81 -0.54
CA GLN A 63 -0.20 -6.00 -1.14
C GLN A 63 -0.65 -4.56 -1.39
N VAL A 64 -1.86 -4.35 -1.93
CA VAL A 64 -2.39 -3.00 -2.15
C VAL A 64 -2.55 -2.23 -0.84
N VAL A 65 -3.13 -2.86 0.19
CA VAL A 65 -3.27 -2.23 1.52
C VAL A 65 -1.91 -1.90 2.13
N THR A 66 -0.93 -2.80 2.00
CA THR A 66 0.45 -2.56 2.45
C THR A 66 1.08 -1.35 1.73
N GLN A 67 0.88 -1.22 0.43
CA GLN A 67 1.36 -0.08 -0.35
C GLN A 67 0.75 1.24 0.14
N GLN A 68 -0.57 1.26 0.39
CA GLN A 68 -1.24 2.45 0.91
C GLN A 68 -0.76 2.79 2.33
N ALA A 69 -0.59 1.79 3.19
CA ALA A 69 -0.10 1.98 4.55
C ALA A 69 1.34 2.53 4.60
N LEU A 70 2.19 2.16 3.62
CA LEU A 70 3.53 2.72 3.45
C LEU A 70 3.52 4.13 2.84
N ALA A 71 2.62 4.40 1.90
CA ALA A 71 2.51 5.72 1.27
C ALA A 71 1.93 6.79 2.22
N TYR A 72 1.06 6.37 3.15
CA TYR A 72 0.33 7.28 4.06
C TYR A 72 0.49 6.83 5.52
N PRO A 73 1.70 6.95 6.11
CA PRO A 73 1.96 6.45 7.46
C PRO A 73 1.16 7.17 8.56
N SER A 74 0.72 8.41 8.34
CA SER A 74 -0.15 9.15 9.27
C SER A 74 -1.59 8.62 9.33
N ILE A 75 -1.97 7.71 8.44
CA ILE A 75 -3.30 7.08 8.41
C ILE A 75 -3.23 5.68 9.04
N GLN A 76 -4.23 5.37 9.86
CA GLN A 76 -4.43 4.01 10.36
C GLN A 76 -5.01 3.12 9.25
N PHE A 77 -4.46 1.93 9.09
CA PHE A 77 -4.99 0.91 8.20
C PHE A 77 -5.33 -0.36 8.97
N GLN A 78 -6.48 -0.93 8.65
CA GLN A 78 -6.90 -2.24 9.15
C GLN A 78 -7.41 -3.08 7.98
N LEU A 79 -6.88 -4.29 7.84
CA LEU A 79 -7.36 -5.30 6.91
C LEU A 79 -7.79 -6.53 7.69
N THR A 80 -9.06 -6.90 7.54
CA THR A 80 -9.63 -8.10 8.14
C THR A 80 -10.05 -9.07 7.05
N HIS A 81 -9.74 -10.34 7.20
CA HIS A 81 -10.15 -11.42 6.31
C HIS A 81 -10.72 -12.58 7.11
N ASN A 82 -11.93 -12.98 6.79
CA ASN A 82 -12.66 -14.06 7.50
C ASN A 82 -12.63 -13.88 9.03
N GLY A 83 -12.90 -12.67 9.50
CA GLY A 83 -12.93 -12.32 10.92
C GLY A 83 -11.57 -12.22 11.61
N ARG A 84 -10.44 -12.38 10.89
CA ARG A 84 -9.08 -12.27 11.44
C ARG A 84 -8.40 -10.99 10.95
N ASN A 85 -7.77 -10.26 11.87
CA ASN A 85 -6.92 -9.13 11.50
C ASN A 85 -5.65 -9.63 10.78
N VAL A 86 -5.40 -9.09 9.60
CA VAL A 86 -4.23 -9.39 8.77
C VAL A 86 -3.25 -8.24 8.77
N ILE A 87 -3.76 -7.02 8.68
CA ILE A 87 -2.98 -5.78 8.83
C ILE A 87 -3.70 -4.93 9.87
N GLN A 88 -2.93 -4.40 10.80
CA GLN A 88 -3.37 -3.39 11.73
C GLN A 88 -2.20 -2.46 12.02
N THR A 89 -2.35 -1.18 11.69
CA THR A 89 -1.31 -0.17 11.87
C THR A 89 -1.86 1.00 12.66
N LEU A 90 -0.98 1.71 13.36
CA LEU A 90 -1.31 2.94 14.06
C LEU A 90 -0.79 4.15 13.25
N PRO A 91 -1.43 5.33 13.35
CA PRO A 91 -0.88 6.55 12.76
C PRO A 91 0.53 6.82 13.30
N THR A 92 1.45 7.18 12.42
CA THR A 92 2.81 7.56 12.80
C THR A 92 3.38 8.56 11.81
N ASP A 93 4.24 9.47 12.29
CA ASP A 93 4.99 10.39 11.44
C ASP A 93 6.36 9.80 11.04
N GLN A 94 6.68 8.62 11.57
CA GLN A 94 7.97 7.97 11.34
C GLN A 94 7.81 6.68 10.56
N ILE A 95 8.20 6.72 9.30
CA ILE A 95 8.01 5.62 8.35
C ILE A 95 8.72 4.32 8.79
N HIS A 96 9.84 4.39 9.51
CA HIS A 96 10.53 3.18 9.97
C HIS A 96 9.69 2.37 10.98
N TYR A 97 8.87 3.01 11.81
CA TYR A 97 7.94 2.30 12.68
C TYR A 97 6.85 1.60 11.86
N ARG A 98 6.31 2.27 10.84
CA ARG A 98 5.34 1.68 9.92
C ARG A 98 5.91 0.45 9.22
N ILE A 99 7.17 0.51 8.78
CA ILE A 99 7.86 -0.63 8.16
C ILE A 99 7.98 -1.78 9.17
N ALA A 100 8.37 -1.48 10.42
CA ALA A 100 8.48 -2.50 11.46
C ALA A 100 7.12 -3.15 11.83
N GLU A 101 6.03 -2.37 11.85
CA GLU A 101 4.67 -2.90 12.05
C GLU A 101 4.26 -3.88 10.94
N LEU A 102 4.54 -3.54 9.68
CA LEU A 102 4.10 -4.32 8.51
C LEU A 102 4.98 -5.55 8.23
N PHE A 103 6.28 -5.47 8.52
CA PHE A 103 7.26 -6.48 8.10
C PHE A 103 7.99 -7.16 9.25
N GLY A 104 7.74 -6.73 10.48
CA GLY A 104 8.31 -7.30 11.68
C GLY A 104 9.53 -6.55 12.21
N ALA A 105 9.77 -6.73 13.51
CA ALA A 105 10.82 -6.02 14.24
C ALA A 105 12.25 -6.33 13.75
N ASP A 106 12.50 -7.54 13.25
CA ASP A 106 13.82 -7.93 12.76
C ASP A 106 14.23 -7.14 11.52
N LEU A 107 13.28 -6.93 10.59
CA LEU A 107 13.51 -6.00 9.48
C LEU A 107 13.70 -4.58 10.01
N GLY A 108 12.85 -4.10 10.92
CA GLY A 108 12.95 -2.77 11.50
C GLY A 108 14.34 -2.47 12.06
N LYS A 109 14.95 -3.41 12.78
CA LYS A 109 16.30 -3.28 13.35
C LYS A 109 17.41 -3.32 12.29
N SER A 110 17.15 -3.86 11.12
CA SER A 110 18.13 -3.96 10.04
C SER A 110 18.14 -2.75 9.11
N LEU A 111 17.20 -1.83 9.28
CA LEU A 111 17.02 -0.68 8.38
C LEU A 111 18.13 0.35 8.58
N VAL A 112 18.65 0.84 7.47
CA VAL A 112 19.58 1.97 7.36
C VAL A 112 18.85 3.06 6.60
N GLN A 113 18.85 4.27 7.13
CA GLN A 113 18.25 5.43 6.48
C GLN A 113 19.06 5.84 5.26
N VAL A 114 18.33 6.21 4.20
CA VAL A 114 18.88 6.80 2.99
C VAL A 114 18.26 8.18 2.83
N ASP A 115 19.11 9.17 2.61
CA ASP A 115 18.73 10.54 2.29
C ASP A 115 19.74 11.08 1.28
N SER A 116 19.27 11.52 0.13
CA SER A 116 20.10 12.04 -0.94
C SER A 116 19.32 13.01 -1.81
N SER A 117 19.94 14.09 -2.22
CA SER A 117 19.35 15.05 -3.15
C SER A 117 20.31 15.32 -4.31
N SER A 118 19.76 15.48 -5.52
CA SER A 118 20.52 15.82 -6.71
C SER A 118 19.65 16.61 -7.68
N GLY A 119 19.93 17.91 -7.85
CA GLY A 119 19.10 18.80 -8.65
C GLY A 119 17.67 18.83 -8.10
N ASP A 120 16.70 18.51 -8.97
CA ASP A 120 15.27 18.51 -8.66
C ASP A 120 14.77 17.18 -8.08
N TYR A 121 15.69 16.26 -7.72
CA TYR A 121 15.35 14.96 -7.18
C TYR A 121 15.72 14.88 -5.70
N GLN A 122 14.79 14.41 -4.89
CA GLN A 122 15.00 14.07 -3.48
C GLN A 122 14.64 12.60 -3.27
N LEU A 123 15.58 11.82 -2.77
CA LEU A 123 15.42 10.41 -2.43
C LEU A 123 15.54 10.23 -0.93
N GLU A 124 14.49 9.77 -0.30
CA GLU A 124 14.46 9.44 1.12
C GLU A 124 14.02 7.99 1.30
N GLY A 125 14.29 7.42 2.46
CA GLY A 125 13.76 6.12 2.83
C GLY A 125 14.69 5.25 3.63
N TYR A 126 14.51 3.94 3.48
CA TYR A 126 15.23 2.93 4.23
C TYR A 126 15.60 1.75 3.36
N VAL A 127 16.78 1.21 3.58
CA VAL A 127 17.25 -0.04 2.98
C VAL A 127 17.72 -0.99 4.07
N SER A 128 17.65 -2.30 3.85
CA SER A 128 18.21 -3.23 4.83
C SER A 128 19.74 -3.25 4.77
N ASN A 129 20.38 -3.43 5.93
CA ASN A 129 21.79 -3.77 5.93
C ASN A 129 22.04 -5.12 5.21
N PRO A 130 23.27 -5.42 4.75
CA PRO A 130 23.53 -6.64 3.97
C PRO A 130 23.33 -7.97 4.72
N VAL A 131 23.21 -7.94 6.04
CA VAL A 131 22.97 -9.13 6.85
C VAL A 131 21.51 -9.58 6.72
N TYR A 132 20.57 -8.65 6.54
CA TYR A 132 19.17 -8.96 6.34
C TYR A 132 18.85 -9.10 4.86
N THR A 133 18.60 -10.31 4.41
CA THR A 133 18.29 -10.61 3.00
C THR A 133 17.00 -11.42 2.86
N ARG A 134 16.44 -11.40 1.68
CA ARG A 134 15.28 -12.22 1.30
C ARG A 134 15.53 -12.96 -0.01
N SER A 135 14.96 -14.15 -0.16
CA SER A 135 15.03 -14.95 -1.40
C SER A 135 14.16 -14.38 -2.53
N ASN A 136 13.35 -13.36 -2.24
CA ASN A 136 12.47 -12.72 -3.21
C ASN A 136 12.41 -11.20 -2.98
N ARG A 137 11.74 -10.50 -3.90
CA ARG A 137 11.61 -9.04 -3.87
C ARG A 137 10.33 -8.54 -3.18
N SER A 138 9.73 -9.34 -2.29
CA SER A 138 8.46 -8.99 -1.63
C SER A 138 8.55 -7.81 -0.66
N ALA A 139 9.75 -7.42 -0.24
CA ALA A 139 10.01 -6.25 0.60
C ALA A 139 10.70 -5.11 -0.16
N GLN A 140 10.41 -4.97 -1.46
CA GLN A 140 10.93 -3.87 -2.28
C GLN A 140 9.78 -2.94 -2.69
N TYR A 141 9.78 -1.75 -2.10
CA TYR A 141 8.76 -0.72 -2.29
C TYR A 141 9.41 0.58 -2.71
N CYS A 142 8.98 1.11 -3.86
CA CYS A 142 9.40 2.42 -4.35
C CYS A 142 8.17 3.27 -4.59
N PHE A 143 8.25 4.52 -4.18
CA PHE A 143 7.20 5.51 -4.36
C PHE A 143 7.78 6.71 -5.09
N ILE A 144 7.07 7.21 -6.09
CA ILE A 144 7.38 8.49 -6.75
C ILE A 144 6.21 9.44 -6.50
N ASN A 145 6.48 10.56 -5.86
CA ASN A 145 5.47 11.55 -5.48
C ASN A 145 4.26 10.90 -4.77
N GLY A 146 4.53 9.95 -3.84
CA GLY A 146 3.52 9.23 -3.07
C GLY A 146 2.83 8.07 -3.81
N ARG A 147 3.13 7.81 -5.08
CA ARG A 147 2.56 6.71 -5.86
C ARG A 147 3.50 5.53 -5.90
N PHE A 148 3.02 4.36 -5.56
CA PHE A 148 3.78 3.12 -5.67
C PHE A 148 4.13 2.83 -7.14
N VAL A 149 5.40 2.54 -7.40
CA VAL A 149 5.91 2.20 -8.72
C VAL A 149 6.73 0.91 -8.69
N ARG A 150 6.71 0.20 -9.81
CA ARG A 150 7.60 -0.93 -10.09
C ARG A 150 8.44 -0.59 -11.30
N ASP A 151 9.53 0.11 -11.06
CA ASP A 151 10.44 0.53 -12.11
C ASP A 151 11.67 -0.37 -12.18
N LYS A 152 12.03 -0.78 -13.40
CA LYS A 152 13.16 -1.70 -13.64
C LYS A 152 14.52 -1.01 -13.44
N VAL A 153 14.60 0.29 -13.70
CA VAL A 153 15.83 1.06 -13.53
C VAL A 153 16.18 1.20 -12.06
N ILE A 154 15.19 1.57 -11.23
CA ILE A 154 15.36 1.64 -9.76
C ILE A 154 15.77 0.29 -9.19
N LEU A 155 15.08 -0.79 -9.60
CA LEU A 155 15.41 -2.14 -9.15
C LEU A 155 16.81 -2.58 -9.58
N HIS A 156 17.23 -2.21 -10.80
CA HIS A 156 18.58 -2.51 -11.30
C HIS A 156 19.64 -1.71 -10.56
N ALA A 157 19.45 -0.41 -10.38
CA ALA A 157 20.35 0.44 -9.61
C ALA A 157 20.54 -0.07 -8.17
N THR A 158 19.43 -0.46 -7.51
CA THR A 158 19.50 -1.09 -6.19
C THR A 158 20.33 -2.37 -6.21
N GLN A 159 20.10 -3.24 -7.19
CA GLN A 159 20.84 -4.48 -7.32
C GLN A 159 22.35 -4.24 -7.58
N GLN A 160 22.70 -3.22 -8.34
CA GLN A 160 24.09 -2.81 -8.52
C GLN A 160 24.72 -2.31 -7.22
N GLY A 161 24.03 -1.45 -6.46
CA GLY A 161 24.51 -0.97 -5.17
C GLY A 161 24.81 -2.10 -4.16
N TYR A 162 24.09 -3.22 -4.27
CA TYR A 162 24.29 -4.40 -3.41
C TYR A 162 25.11 -5.52 -4.05
N SER A 163 25.64 -5.38 -5.27
CA SER A 163 26.18 -6.47 -6.10
C SER A 163 27.30 -7.25 -5.42
N HIS A 164 28.12 -6.60 -4.58
CA HIS A 164 29.23 -7.22 -3.85
C HIS A 164 28.93 -7.50 -2.38
N LEU A 165 27.72 -7.15 -1.92
CA LEU A 165 27.35 -7.24 -0.51
C LEU A 165 26.41 -8.41 -0.22
N LEU A 166 25.68 -8.90 -1.22
CA LEU A 166 24.67 -9.94 -1.05
C LEU A 166 25.06 -11.23 -1.78
N PRO A 167 24.72 -12.40 -1.19
CA PRO A 167 24.85 -13.67 -1.88
C PRO A 167 23.97 -13.70 -3.15
N LYS A 168 24.36 -14.50 -4.13
CA LYS A 168 23.61 -14.68 -5.39
C LYS A 168 22.18 -15.15 -5.10
N GLY A 169 21.20 -14.49 -5.72
CA GLY A 169 19.77 -14.80 -5.55
C GLY A 169 19.15 -14.23 -4.28
N GLN A 170 19.90 -13.47 -3.49
CA GLN A 170 19.36 -12.72 -2.35
C GLN A 170 19.06 -11.29 -2.73
N HIS A 171 18.07 -10.71 -2.07
CA HIS A 171 17.57 -9.36 -2.32
C HIS A 171 17.50 -8.56 -1.02
N PRO A 172 17.87 -7.26 -1.04
CA PRO A 172 17.67 -6.39 0.09
C PRO A 172 16.20 -6.04 0.24
N ALA A 173 15.77 -5.70 1.44
CA ALA A 173 14.55 -4.93 1.62
C ALA A 173 14.84 -3.46 1.34
N LEU A 174 13.89 -2.77 0.70
CA LEU A 174 14.00 -1.34 0.41
C LEU A 174 12.63 -0.67 0.42
N PHE A 175 12.60 0.54 0.94
CA PHE A 175 11.43 1.40 1.06
C PHE A 175 11.88 2.81 0.68
N LEU A 176 11.78 3.13 -0.60
CA LEU A 176 12.33 4.35 -1.18
C LEU A 176 11.20 5.30 -1.60
N TYR A 177 11.37 6.56 -1.28
CA TYR A 177 10.45 7.65 -1.58
C TYR A 177 11.22 8.70 -2.41
N LEU A 178 10.88 8.78 -3.68
CA LEU A 178 11.46 9.74 -4.61
C LEU A 178 10.47 10.87 -4.83
N THR A 179 10.93 12.09 -4.58
CA THR A 179 10.21 13.32 -4.91
C THR A 179 10.89 14.00 -6.07
N MET A 180 10.13 14.40 -7.08
CA MET A 180 10.62 15.04 -8.28
C MET A 180 9.55 15.91 -8.94
N ASP A 181 9.94 16.83 -9.83
CA ASP A 181 8.99 17.64 -10.59
C ASP A 181 8.03 16.71 -11.38
N PRO A 182 6.71 16.83 -11.18
CA PRO A 182 5.72 16.04 -11.92
C PRO A 182 5.83 16.16 -13.44
N LYS A 183 6.40 17.26 -13.96
CA LYS A 183 6.64 17.46 -15.41
C LYS A 183 7.70 16.52 -15.99
N LEU A 184 8.54 15.93 -15.14
CA LEU A 184 9.57 14.96 -15.54
C LEU A 184 9.06 13.51 -15.50
N LEU A 185 7.80 13.31 -15.09
CA LEU A 185 7.15 12.00 -15.10
C LEU A 185 6.39 11.84 -16.40
N ASP A 186 6.81 10.88 -17.22
CA ASP A 186 6.02 10.37 -18.32
C ASP A 186 4.82 9.59 -17.74
N VAL A 187 3.61 10.10 -17.97
CA VAL A 187 2.35 9.52 -17.49
C VAL A 187 1.68 8.75 -18.60
#